data_3c0c3a45098434793f8f4625446e2519
#
_entry.id   3c0c3a45098434793f8f4625446e2519
#
_cell.length_a   1.000
_cell.length_b   1.000
_cell.length_c   1.000
_cell.angle_alpha   90.00
_cell.angle_beta   90.00
_cell.angle_gamma   90.00
#
_symmetry.space_group_name_H-M   'P 1'
#
loop_
_entity.id
_entity.type
_entity.pdbx_description
1 polymer ?
#
loop_
_entity_poly.entity_id
_entity_poly.type
_entity_poly.pdbx_seq_one_letter_code
_entity_poly.pdbx_strand_id
1 'polypeptide(L)'
;LFSSLLELLCEAGILNDQRGDYRVEPCPQAIAPYLNARRYTALYDDYQCDYPNFQAHLKLIKVCSASYRSILRGDQEATEVLFPSGSMALVEGVYKANTVSDSYNHMLAETVRRTVEQALESDPDRIVSILEVGAGTGGTSQFVLEVLENYAARVRYVYTDISSTFLNHGEDRFGERFPFLEFETLNVEMSLRSQGFDLGQVDLVLASNVLHATEDVLVTLQHCKQLLRRGGLLVLNETTHKTDFATLTFGLTKGWWLAGDGFRIPGSPLLRANDWTAALQLRGFKESKVLTSEGVDDAAALFAVIVAESDGVFSSDERRPEPRRKPKVTQLAPVVIPTETVPQARIVDAASLKSKVIEELQGVFAQVLRIKIDRLIPTASFDSFGIDSLVVVTINQKLEAAFGVLPVTLLFEHQRLNELADWLIANQTPEQLVTFTGFPIESSARLAAQTRPPDTSPAAPVPPPGDDDALLRGIDSMNESELDALIAKLEKEVQLS
;
A
#
# COMPACT_ATOMS: atom_id res chain seq x y z
N LEU A 1 9.88 5.84 -9.11
CA LEU A 1 10.62 4.61 -8.88
C LEU A 1 11.79 4.45 -9.85
N PHE A 2 11.56 4.36 -11.17
CA PHE A 2 12.61 4.02 -12.12
C PHE A 2 13.81 5.00 -12.06
N SER A 3 13.56 6.31 -11.98
CA SER A 3 14.63 7.31 -11.82
C SER A 3 15.44 7.10 -10.54
N SER A 4 14.77 6.78 -9.41
CA SER A 4 15.49 6.56 -8.15
C SER A 4 16.30 5.26 -8.15
N LEU A 5 15.86 4.22 -8.87
CA LEU A 5 16.67 3.03 -9.07
C LEU A 5 17.92 3.31 -9.93
N LEU A 6 17.79 4.14 -10.96
CA LEU A 6 18.94 4.58 -11.77
C LEU A 6 19.92 5.42 -10.94
N GLU A 7 19.41 6.33 -10.07
CA GLU A 7 20.23 7.08 -9.13
C GLU A 7 21.04 6.15 -8.21
N LEU A 8 20.40 5.16 -7.60
CA LEU A 8 21.08 4.17 -6.75
C LEU A 8 22.15 3.39 -7.50
N LEU A 9 21.90 3.01 -8.75
CA LEU A 9 22.90 2.34 -9.58
C LEU A 9 24.08 3.28 -9.96
N CYS A 10 23.84 4.58 -10.12
CA CYS A 10 24.89 5.57 -10.31
C CYS A 10 25.70 5.78 -9.03
N GLU A 11 25.06 5.90 -7.87
CA GLU A 11 25.73 6.02 -6.56
C GLU A 11 26.59 4.79 -6.24
N ALA A 12 26.09 3.60 -6.62
CA ALA A 12 26.87 2.36 -6.52
C ALA A 12 27.99 2.23 -7.55
N GLY A 13 28.12 3.18 -8.49
CA GLY A 13 29.12 3.17 -9.55
C GLY A 13 28.90 2.08 -10.62
N ILE A 14 27.68 1.57 -10.74
CA ILE A 14 27.27 0.59 -11.76
C ILE A 14 26.90 1.31 -13.05
N LEU A 15 26.27 2.46 -12.93
CA LEU A 15 25.90 3.32 -14.05
C LEU A 15 26.63 4.67 -13.96
N ASN A 16 26.85 5.28 -15.12
CA ASN A 16 27.29 6.65 -15.26
C ASN A 16 26.20 7.44 -16.00
N ASP A 17 25.71 8.52 -15.37
CA ASP A 17 24.74 9.42 -15.99
C ASP A 17 25.46 10.48 -16.82
N GLN A 18 25.33 10.41 -18.14
CA GLN A 18 25.79 11.40 -19.09
C GLN A 18 24.64 12.29 -19.59
N ARG A 19 24.04 13.09 -18.69
CA ARG A 19 22.91 13.99 -18.97
C ARG A 19 21.64 13.27 -19.43
N GLY A 20 21.28 12.19 -18.73
CA GLY A 20 20.10 11.36 -19.02
C GLY A 20 20.38 10.19 -19.97
N ASP A 21 21.64 10.04 -20.46
CA ASP A 21 22.11 8.85 -21.15
C ASP A 21 22.91 8.00 -20.17
N TYR A 22 22.30 6.92 -19.69
CA TYR A 22 22.87 6.02 -18.68
C TYR A 22 23.73 4.96 -19.36
N ARG A 23 25.00 4.89 -18.97
CA ARG A 23 25.95 3.89 -19.48
C ARG A 23 26.40 2.99 -18.36
N VAL A 24 26.49 1.68 -18.67
CA VAL A 24 27.06 0.70 -17.74
C VAL A 24 28.58 0.95 -17.66
N GLU A 25 29.09 1.19 -16.45
CA GLU A 25 30.50 1.23 -16.20
C GLU A 25 31.09 -0.19 -16.30
N PRO A 26 32.32 -0.33 -16.86
CA PRO A 26 33.02 -1.62 -16.84
C PRO A 26 33.10 -2.06 -15.36
N CYS A 27 32.55 -3.22 -15.07
CA CYS A 27 32.22 -3.77 -13.74
C CYS A 27 33.16 -3.26 -12.62
N PRO A 28 32.71 -2.38 -11.72
CA PRO A 28 33.56 -1.84 -10.68
C PRO A 28 34.11 -3.01 -9.82
N GLN A 29 35.41 -3.01 -9.54
CA GLN A 29 36.08 -4.04 -8.71
C GLN A 29 35.36 -4.24 -7.36
N ALA A 30 34.68 -3.20 -6.88
CA ALA A 30 33.85 -3.24 -5.67
C ALA A 30 32.62 -4.15 -5.78
N ILE A 31 32.04 -4.33 -6.97
CA ILE A 31 30.78 -5.07 -7.19
C ILE A 31 31.00 -6.47 -7.74
N ALA A 32 32.10 -6.68 -8.48
CA ALA A 32 32.46 -7.99 -9.04
C ALA A 32 32.30 -9.17 -8.01
N PRO A 33 32.63 -8.99 -6.72
CA PRO A 33 32.41 -10.01 -5.70
C PRO A 33 30.94 -10.35 -5.46
N TYR A 34 30.02 -9.42 -5.66
CA TYR A 34 28.60 -9.57 -5.33
C TYR A 34 27.77 -10.11 -6.50
N LEU A 35 28.31 -10.14 -7.71
CA LEU A 35 27.64 -10.72 -8.88
C LEU A 35 27.61 -12.26 -8.87
N ASN A 36 28.32 -12.90 -7.93
CA ASN A 36 28.29 -14.34 -7.75
C ASN A 36 27.19 -14.76 -6.78
N ALA A 37 26.19 -15.51 -7.25
CA ALA A 37 25.03 -15.94 -6.48
C ALA A 37 25.41 -16.68 -5.17
N ARG A 38 26.45 -17.54 -5.20
CA ARG A 38 26.93 -18.26 -3.98
C ARG A 38 27.49 -17.30 -2.95
N ARG A 39 28.23 -16.29 -3.40
CA ARG A 39 28.80 -15.27 -2.50
C ARG A 39 27.73 -14.35 -1.94
N TYR A 40 26.71 -14.01 -2.73
CA TYR A 40 25.54 -13.26 -2.26
C TYR A 40 24.80 -14.03 -1.14
N THR A 41 24.57 -15.34 -1.33
CA THR A 41 23.91 -16.16 -0.30
C THR A 41 24.74 -16.21 0.98
N ALA A 42 26.05 -16.43 0.88
CA ALA A 42 26.94 -16.45 2.05
C ALA A 42 26.93 -15.11 2.80
N LEU A 43 27.03 -13.99 2.07
CA LEU A 43 26.92 -12.64 2.65
C LEU A 43 25.59 -12.40 3.34
N TYR A 44 24.49 -12.83 2.74
CA TYR A 44 23.16 -12.72 3.33
C TYR A 44 23.09 -13.48 4.66
N ASP A 45 23.62 -14.70 4.70
CA ASP A 45 23.65 -15.54 5.91
C ASP A 45 24.58 -14.92 6.98
N ASP A 46 25.73 -14.37 6.59
CA ASP A 46 26.66 -13.66 7.49
C ASP A 46 25.97 -12.42 8.09
N TYR A 47 25.31 -11.59 7.27
CA TYR A 47 24.57 -10.41 7.77
C TYR A 47 23.41 -10.77 8.69
N GLN A 48 22.71 -11.87 8.44
CA GLN A 48 21.67 -12.35 9.36
C GLN A 48 22.23 -12.72 10.75
N CYS A 49 23.43 -13.28 10.80
CA CYS A 49 24.11 -13.61 12.05
C CYS A 49 24.68 -12.38 12.76
N ASP A 50 25.34 -11.50 12.00
CA ASP A 50 26.05 -10.35 12.55
C ASP A 50 25.10 -9.22 12.98
N TYR A 51 23.93 -9.11 12.34
CA TYR A 51 22.95 -8.05 12.57
C TYR A 51 21.56 -8.60 12.89
N PRO A 52 21.37 -9.29 14.03
CA PRO A 52 20.09 -9.92 14.38
C PRO A 52 18.91 -8.94 14.46
N ASN A 53 19.16 -7.67 14.80
CA ASN A 53 18.14 -6.60 14.84
C ASN A 53 17.62 -6.22 13.46
N PHE A 54 18.29 -6.58 12.37
CA PHE A 54 17.92 -6.23 11.00
C PHE A 54 17.43 -7.43 10.18
N GLN A 55 17.18 -8.58 10.79
CA GLN A 55 16.73 -9.78 10.07
C GLN A 55 15.45 -9.55 9.27
N ALA A 56 14.48 -8.79 9.82
CA ALA A 56 13.26 -8.45 9.11
C ALA A 56 13.54 -7.59 7.86
N HIS A 57 14.44 -6.63 7.97
CA HIS A 57 14.87 -5.78 6.84
C HIS A 57 15.56 -6.61 5.75
N LEU A 58 16.49 -7.48 6.13
CA LEU A 58 17.18 -8.38 5.21
C LEU A 58 16.22 -9.33 4.50
N LYS A 59 15.25 -9.86 5.22
CA LYS A 59 14.21 -10.74 4.65
C LYS A 59 13.33 -9.97 3.66
N LEU A 60 12.90 -8.77 4.02
CA LEU A 60 12.04 -7.95 3.16
C LEU A 60 12.76 -7.57 1.86
N ILE A 61 14.01 -7.07 1.93
CA ILE A 61 14.77 -6.71 0.73
C ILE A 61 15.04 -7.92 -0.16
N LYS A 62 15.28 -9.10 0.42
CA LYS A 62 15.49 -10.34 -0.33
C LYS A 62 14.23 -10.73 -1.12
N VAL A 63 13.06 -10.67 -0.50
CA VAL A 63 11.78 -11.00 -1.14
C VAL A 63 11.46 -9.97 -2.23
N CYS A 64 11.61 -8.68 -1.95
CA CYS A 64 11.41 -7.62 -2.94
C CYS A 64 12.34 -7.78 -4.14
N SER A 65 13.66 -7.95 -3.91
CA SER A 65 14.64 -8.07 -4.99
C SER A 65 14.39 -9.28 -5.90
N ALA A 66 13.93 -10.39 -5.36
CA ALA A 66 13.54 -11.56 -6.17
C ALA A 66 12.33 -11.29 -7.08
N SER A 67 11.48 -10.31 -6.72
CA SER A 67 10.24 -9.98 -7.44
C SER A 67 10.36 -8.75 -8.34
N TYR A 68 11.52 -8.08 -8.38
CA TYR A 68 11.71 -6.84 -9.15
C TYR A 68 11.31 -6.97 -10.61
N ARG A 69 11.72 -8.06 -11.27
CA ARG A 69 11.43 -8.28 -12.70
C ARG A 69 9.93 -8.33 -12.97
N SER A 70 9.19 -9.09 -12.18
CA SER A 70 7.74 -9.23 -12.35
C SER A 70 7.00 -7.94 -12.00
N ILE A 71 7.42 -7.24 -10.93
CA ILE A 71 6.81 -5.96 -10.53
C ILE A 71 7.06 -4.87 -11.60
N LEU A 72 8.29 -4.72 -12.08
CA LEU A 72 8.63 -3.69 -13.07
C LEU A 72 7.99 -3.95 -14.45
N ARG A 73 7.64 -5.20 -14.77
CA ARG A 73 6.89 -5.56 -15.97
C ARG A 73 5.38 -5.38 -15.81
N GLY A 74 4.89 -5.21 -14.57
CA GLY A 74 3.47 -5.18 -14.27
C GLY A 74 2.81 -6.58 -14.19
N ASP A 75 3.61 -7.65 -14.16
CA ASP A 75 3.14 -9.03 -14.05
C ASP A 75 2.69 -9.36 -12.61
N GLN A 76 3.13 -8.56 -11.62
CA GLN A 76 2.83 -8.72 -10.19
C GLN A 76 2.72 -7.37 -9.49
N GLU A 77 1.72 -7.20 -8.63
CA GLU A 77 1.61 -6.00 -7.81
C GLU A 77 2.57 -6.07 -6.60
N ALA A 78 3.21 -4.94 -6.30
CA ALA A 78 4.17 -4.86 -5.18
C ALA A 78 3.52 -5.18 -3.82
N THR A 79 2.24 -4.84 -3.64
CA THR A 79 1.46 -5.14 -2.43
C THR A 79 1.29 -6.63 -2.19
N GLU A 80 1.22 -7.46 -3.24
CA GLU A 80 1.18 -8.93 -3.10
C GLU A 80 2.50 -9.49 -2.59
N VAL A 81 3.61 -8.84 -2.95
CA VAL A 81 4.95 -9.22 -2.50
C VAL A 81 5.19 -8.81 -1.05
N LEU A 82 4.77 -7.60 -0.68
CA LEU A 82 4.92 -7.07 0.67
C LEU A 82 3.98 -7.72 1.68
N PHE A 83 2.78 -8.09 1.23
CA PHE A 83 1.70 -8.65 2.05
C PHE A 83 1.16 -9.95 1.45
N PRO A 84 1.97 -11.01 1.35
CA PRO A 84 1.57 -12.25 0.71
C PRO A 84 0.32 -12.84 1.38
N SER A 85 -0.73 -13.07 0.60
CA SER A 85 -2.04 -13.53 1.08
C SER A 85 -2.64 -12.65 2.18
N GLY A 86 -2.36 -11.34 2.16
CA GLY A 86 -2.82 -10.39 3.18
C GLY A 86 -2.05 -10.48 4.52
N SER A 87 -0.99 -11.31 4.59
CA SER A 87 -0.18 -11.45 5.81
C SER A 87 0.74 -10.26 6.04
N MET A 88 0.73 -9.71 7.24
CA MET A 88 1.57 -8.58 7.65
C MET A 88 2.95 -8.98 8.17
N ALA A 89 3.19 -10.27 8.35
CA ALA A 89 4.36 -10.81 9.03
C ALA A 89 5.71 -10.40 8.40
N LEU A 90 5.73 -10.11 7.09
CA LEU A 90 6.94 -9.69 6.38
C LEU A 90 7.31 -8.22 6.69
N VAL A 91 6.32 -7.36 6.81
CA VAL A 91 6.50 -5.90 6.97
C VAL A 91 6.55 -5.51 8.45
N GLU A 92 5.79 -6.19 9.30
CA GLU A 92 5.64 -5.88 10.73
C GLU A 92 6.97 -5.79 11.47
N GLY A 93 7.93 -6.69 11.19
CA GLY A 93 9.24 -6.71 11.83
C GLY A 93 10.16 -5.53 11.49
N VAL A 94 9.81 -4.71 10.48
CA VAL A 94 10.54 -3.48 10.16
C VAL A 94 10.17 -2.37 11.14
N TYR A 95 8.92 -2.35 11.63
CA TYR A 95 8.39 -1.28 12.49
C TYR A 95 8.44 -1.62 13.98
N LYS A 96 8.76 -2.86 14.34
CA LYS A 96 8.89 -3.30 15.73
C LYS A 96 9.89 -4.45 15.87
N ALA A 97 10.20 -4.79 17.11
CA ALA A 97 11.14 -5.85 17.47
C ALA A 97 12.56 -5.61 16.92
N ASN A 98 12.93 -4.36 16.75
CA ASN A 98 14.29 -3.93 16.48
C ASN A 98 14.63 -2.69 17.32
N THR A 99 15.87 -2.62 17.76
CA THR A 99 16.32 -1.64 18.77
C THR A 99 16.06 -0.19 18.35
N VAL A 100 16.17 0.12 17.05
CA VAL A 100 16.00 1.50 16.55
C VAL A 100 14.52 1.89 16.60
N SER A 101 13.65 1.12 15.91
CA SER A 101 12.22 1.43 15.89
C SER A 101 11.61 1.42 17.29
N ASP A 102 11.98 0.44 18.12
CA ASP A 102 11.46 0.31 19.49
C ASP A 102 11.86 1.52 20.37
N SER A 103 13.07 2.07 20.18
CA SER A 103 13.50 3.29 20.90
C SER A 103 12.59 4.48 20.61
N TYR A 104 12.25 4.71 19.34
CA TYR A 104 11.37 5.82 18.95
C TYR A 104 9.91 5.54 19.32
N ASN A 105 9.45 4.30 19.26
CA ASN A 105 8.13 3.90 19.75
C ASN A 105 7.99 4.14 21.26
N HIS A 106 9.01 3.80 22.06
CA HIS A 106 9.06 4.13 23.50
C HIS A 106 9.06 5.64 23.75
N MET A 107 9.81 6.42 22.96
CA MET A 107 9.86 7.88 23.09
C MET A 107 8.48 8.50 22.83
N LEU A 108 7.77 8.03 21.79
CA LEU A 108 6.41 8.45 21.51
C LEU A 108 5.46 8.06 22.65
N ALA A 109 5.49 6.79 23.08
CA ALA A 109 4.64 6.27 24.16
C ALA A 109 4.86 7.04 25.47
N GLU A 110 6.09 7.34 25.82
CA GLU A 110 6.43 8.16 27.01
C GLU A 110 5.91 9.59 26.90
N THR A 111 5.95 10.18 25.70
CA THR A 111 5.36 11.50 25.43
C THR A 111 3.86 11.48 25.65
N VAL A 112 3.17 10.46 25.17
CA VAL A 112 1.74 10.25 25.38
C VAL A 112 1.41 10.07 26.86
N ARG A 113 2.13 9.18 27.55
CA ARG A 113 1.95 8.91 28.99
C ARG A 113 2.04 10.20 29.82
N ARG A 114 3.11 10.99 29.62
CA ARG A 114 3.30 12.28 30.33
C ARG A 114 2.18 13.25 30.04
N THR A 115 1.71 13.33 28.81
CA THR A 115 0.61 14.23 28.45
C THR A 115 -0.68 13.82 29.13
N VAL A 116 -0.97 12.53 29.20
CA VAL A 116 -2.14 12.00 29.93
C VAL A 116 -2.03 12.31 31.42
N GLU A 117 -0.88 12.07 32.04
CA GLU A 117 -0.64 12.37 33.46
C GLU A 117 -0.86 13.83 33.76
N GLN A 118 -0.27 14.76 33.00
CA GLN A 118 -0.47 16.20 33.17
C GLN A 118 -1.93 16.64 33.03
N ALA A 119 -2.66 16.01 32.09
CA ALA A 119 -4.09 16.28 31.93
C ALA A 119 -4.90 15.82 33.15
N LEU A 120 -4.60 14.67 33.72
CA LEU A 120 -5.27 14.10 34.91
C LEU A 120 -4.85 14.75 36.20
N GLU A 121 -3.61 15.24 36.31
CA GLU A 121 -3.19 16.09 37.44
C GLU A 121 -4.00 17.40 37.49
N SER A 122 -4.32 17.97 36.34
CA SER A 122 -5.10 19.20 36.22
C SER A 122 -6.61 18.96 36.44
N ASP A 123 -7.14 17.79 36.02
CA ASP A 123 -8.52 17.38 36.14
C ASP A 123 -8.62 15.85 36.25
N PRO A 124 -8.68 15.30 37.49
CA PRO A 124 -8.66 13.83 37.69
C PRO A 124 -9.89 13.09 37.13
N ASP A 125 -11.00 13.79 36.90
CA ASP A 125 -12.22 13.17 36.39
C ASP A 125 -12.36 13.23 34.86
N ARG A 126 -11.43 13.89 34.21
CA ARG A 126 -11.39 14.05 32.76
C ARG A 126 -11.19 12.74 32.04
N ILE A 127 -11.81 12.60 30.86
CA ILE A 127 -11.46 11.60 29.86
C ILE A 127 -10.52 12.25 28.83
N VAL A 128 -9.35 11.67 28.66
CA VAL A 128 -8.36 12.10 27.64
C VAL A 128 -8.66 11.37 26.35
N SER A 129 -8.97 12.13 25.30
CA SER A 129 -9.29 11.58 23.97
C SER A 129 -8.03 11.54 23.10
N ILE A 130 -7.70 10.36 22.61
CA ILE A 130 -6.55 10.09 21.75
C ILE A 130 -7.06 9.52 20.43
N LEU A 131 -6.49 9.96 19.29
CA LEU A 131 -6.78 9.42 17.98
C LEU A 131 -5.46 9.09 17.27
N GLU A 132 -5.30 7.85 16.85
CA GLU A 132 -4.15 7.41 16.05
C GLU A 132 -4.55 7.34 14.58
N VAL A 133 -3.80 8.05 13.73
CA VAL A 133 -3.99 8.08 12.27
C VAL A 133 -3.08 7.04 11.64
N GLY A 134 -3.64 6.11 10.86
CA GLY A 134 -2.89 5.11 10.12
C GLY A 134 -2.10 4.17 11.03
N ALA A 135 -2.78 3.51 11.96
CA ALA A 135 -2.16 2.63 12.96
C ALA A 135 -1.47 1.39 12.34
N GLY A 136 -1.84 1.01 11.13
CA GLY A 136 -1.20 -0.04 10.35
C GLY A 136 -1.13 -1.38 11.07
N THR A 137 0.08 -1.94 11.18
CA THR A 137 0.32 -3.22 11.87
C THR A 137 0.24 -3.13 13.40
N GLY A 138 0.02 -1.95 13.97
CA GLY A 138 -0.01 -1.71 15.41
C GLY A 138 1.37 -1.76 16.08
N GLY A 139 2.44 -1.53 15.31
CA GLY A 139 3.81 -1.58 15.82
C GLY A 139 4.06 -0.53 16.90
N THR A 140 3.67 0.72 16.64
CA THR A 140 3.75 1.82 17.62
C THR A 140 2.62 1.75 18.64
N SER A 141 1.40 1.41 18.19
CA SER A 141 0.20 1.32 19.04
C SER A 141 0.44 0.42 20.26
N GLN A 142 1.12 -0.71 20.09
CA GLN A 142 1.43 -1.63 21.19
C GLN A 142 2.12 -0.89 22.35
N PHE A 143 3.15 -0.10 22.09
CA PHE A 143 3.90 0.63 23.12
C PHE A 143 3.04 1.70 23.80
N VAL A 144 2.19 2.39 23.04
CA VAL A 144 1.28 3.42 23.55
C VAL A 144 0.20 2.79 24.44
N LEU A 145 -0.40 1.69 23.99
CA LEU A 145 -1.47 1.01 24.73
C LEU A 145 -0.98 0.42 26.04
N GLU A 146 0.24 -0.13 26.06
CA GLU A 146 0.85 -0.66 27.28
C GLU A 146 1.05 0.41 28.35
N VAL A 147 1.51 1.61 28.01
CA VAL A 147 1.66 2.70 28.99
C VAL A 147 0.33 3.32 29.40
N LEU A 148 -0.72 3.17 28.61
CA LEU A 148 -2.07 3.67 28.89
C LEU A 148 -2.93 2.70 29.72
N GLU A 149 -2.52 1.45 29.88
CA GLU A 149 -3.29 0.41 30.60
C GLU A 149 -3.69 0.84 32.01
N ASN A 150 -2.78 1.56 32.72
CA ASN A 150 -3.04 2.09 34.06
C ASN A 150 -4.06 3.24 34.07
N TYR A 151 -4.38 3.82 32.93
CA TYR A 151 -5.31 4.96 32.75
C TYR A 151 -6.57 4.56 32.00
N ALA A 152 -6.86 3.25 31.85
CA ALA A 152 -7.96 2.71 31.05
C ALA A 152 -9.33 3.35 31.30
N ALA A 153 -9.63 3.67 32.55
CA ALA A 153 -10.90 4.33 32.93
C ALA A 153 -10.95 5.84 32.59
N ARG A 154 -9.87 6.42 32.15
CA ARG A 154 -9.68 7.86 31.90
C ARG A 154 -9.22 8.19 30.49
N VAL A 155 -9.13 7.19 29.62
CA VAL A 155 -8.68 7.35 28.24
C VAL A 155 -9.75 6.78 27.31
N ARG A 156 -10.01 7.48 26.23
CA ARG A 156 -10.69 7.02 25.03
C ARG A 156 -9.66 7.03 23.92
N TYR A 157 -9.45 5.90 23.26
CA TYR A 157 -8.46 5.77 22.18
C TYR A 157 -9.14 5.29 20.90
N VAL A 158 -9.10 6.11 19.86
CA VAL A 158 -9.64 5.79 18.55
C VAL A 158 -8.48 5.35 17.65
N TYR A 159 -8.42 4.05 17.38
CA TYR A 159 -7.46 3.40 16.50
C TYR A 159 -8.00 3.52 15.06
N THR A 160 -7.33 4.26 14.21
CA THR A 160 -7.82 4.48 12.84
C THR A 160 -6.82 4.06 11.78
N ASP A 161 -7.37 3.58 10.66
CA ASP A 161 -6.62 3.30 9.44
C ASP A 161 -7.54 3.47 8.23
N ILE A 162 -6.97 3.70 7.05
CA ILE A 162 -7.74 3.67 5.80
C ILE A 162 -8.12 2.24 5.42
N SER A 163 -7.30 1.26 5.82
CA SER A 163 -7.44 -0.15 5.53
C SER A 163 -8.27 -0.88 6.58
N SER A 164 -9.39 -1.46 6.20
CA SER A 164 -10.17 -2.34 7.07
C SER A 164 -9.39 -3.61 7.47
N THR A 165 -8.44 -4.06 6.67
CA THR A 165 -7.55 -5.19 7.02
C THR A 165 -6.68 -4.85 8.22
N PHE A 166 -6.11 -3.64 8.29
CA PHE A 166 -5.34 -3.19 9.44
C PHE A 166 -6.21 -2.98 10.67
N LEU A 167 -7.44 -2.45 10.51
CA LEU A 167 -8.38 -2.32 11.61
C LEU A 167 -8.78 -3.67 12.20
N ASN A 168 -9.13 -4.64 11.36
CA ASN A 168 -9.45 -6.01 11.80
C ASN A 168 -8.26 -6.67 12.52
N HIS A 169 -7.03 -6.49 11.99
CA HIS A 169 -5.82 -6.98 12.64
C HIS A 169 -5.59 -6.33 14.02
N GLY A 170 -5.80 -5.02 14.12
CA GLY A 170 -5.71 -4.29 15.38
C GLY A 170 -6.76 -4.74 16.39
N GLU A 171 -8.00 -4.94 15.96
CA GLU A 171 -9.11 -5.42 16.80
C GLU A 171 -8.83 -6.84 17.33
N ASP A 172 -8.40 -7.76 16.47
CA ASP A 172 -8.06 -9.14 16.86
C ASP A 172 -6.89 -9.17 17.85
N ARG A 173 -5.95 -8.23 17.74
CA ARG A 173 -4.74 -8.20 18.56
C ARG A 173 -4.91 -7.48 19.88
N PHE A 174 -5.64 -6.37 19.90
CA PHE A 174 -5.68 -5.44 21.02
C PHE A 174 -7.06 -5.29 21.66
N GLY A 175 -8.14 -5.57 20.91
CA GLY A 175 -9.52 -5.26 21.34
C GLY A 175 -9.94 -5.95 22.65
N GLU A 176 -9.53 -7.21 22.87
CA GLU A 176 -9.85 -7.93 24.10
C GLU A 176 -9.08 -7.37 25.32
N ARG A 177 -7.80 -7.00 25.10
CA ARG A 177 -6.91 -6.55 26.20
C ARG A 177 -7.19 -5.11 26.60
N PHE A 178 -7.52 -4.23 25.65
CA PHE A 178 -7.65 -2.79 25.88
C PHE A 178 -9.08 -2.30 25.59
N PRO A 179 -10.02 -2.41 26.53
CA PRO A 179 -11.44 -2.10 26.31
C PRO A 179 -11.76 -0.62 26.08
N PHE A 180 -10.77 0.27 26.20
CA PHE A 180 -10.88 1.70 25.90
C PHE A 180 -10.58 2.02 24.41
N LEU A 181 -10.33 0.99 23.58
CA LEU A 181 -10.14 1.13 22.15
C LEU A 181 -11.47 1.19 21.40
N GLU A 182 -11.51 2.07 20.43
CA GLU A 182 -12.52 2.12 19.38
C GLU A 182 -11.80 2.02 18.03
N PHE A 183 -12.40 1.31 17.06
CA PHE A 183 -11.79 1.10 15.74
C PHE A 183 -12.64 1.79 14.68
N GLU A 184 -12.06 2.74 13.95
CA GLU A 184 -12.78 3.52 12.95
C GLU A 184 -11.94 3.69 11.67
N THR A 185 -12.62 3.66 10.52
CA THR A 185 -11.96 3.96 9.25
C THR A 185 -11.75 5.46 9.12
N LEU A 186 -10.52 5.89 8.83
CA LEU A 186 -10.18 7.28 8.59
C LEU A 186 -9.23 7.42 7.39
N ASN A 187 -9.67 8.15 6.37
CA ASN A 187 -8.78 8.70 5.36
C ASN A 187 -8.46 10.16 5.73
N VAL A 188 -7.25 10.40 6.22
CA VAL A 188 -6.83 11.72 6.69
C VAL A 188 -6.66 12.75 5.55
N GLU A 189 -6.66 12.31 4.29
CA GLU A 189 -6.63 13.20 3.11
C GLU A 189 -8.02 13.74 2.74
N MET A 190 -9.08 13.15 3.28
CA MET A 190 -10.47 13.50 3.00
C MET A 190 -11.06 14.38 4.11
N SER A 191 -12.16 15.06 3.79
CA SER A 191 -12.91 15.84 4.79
C SER A 191 -13.31 15.00 6.00
N LEU A 192 -12.89 15.38 7.19
CA LEU A 192 -13.18 14.69 8.45
C LEU A 192 -14.68 14.63 8.74
N ARG A 193 -15.41 15.75 8.48
CA ARG A 193 -16.86 15.82 8.71
C ARG A 193 -17.65 14.85 7.83
N SER A 194 -17.20 14.65 6.58
CA SER A 194 -17.87 13.71 5.68
C SER A 194 -17.70 12.25 6.13
N GLN A 195 -16.71 11.98 7.00
CA GLN A 195 -16.43 10.68 7.59
C GLN A 195 -17.02 10.53 9.00
N GLY A 196 -17.71 11.56 9.54
CA GLY A 196 -18.39 11.50 10.83
C GLY A 196 -17.53 11.93 12.03
N PHE A 197 -16.31 12.45 11.80
CA PHE A 197 -15.46 12.89 12.90
C PHE A 197 -15.81 14.30 13.40
N ASP A 198 -15.87 14.44 14.72
CA ASP A 198 -16.04 15.73 15.38
C ASP A 198 -14.75 16.53 15.42
N LEU A 199 -14.84 17.83 15.15
CA LEU A 199 -13.68 18.71 15.15
C LEU A 199 -13.41 19.32 16.52
N GLY A 200 -12.13 19.51 16.87
CA GLY A 200 -11.71 20.20 18.07
C GLY A 200 -11.97 19.42 19.38
N GLN A 201 -12.09 18.10 19.31
CA GLN A 201 -12.44 17.28 20.48
C GLN A 201 -11.31 16.41 21.01
N VAL A 202 -10.25 16.21 20.21
CA VAL A 202 -9.17 15.26 20.51
C VAL A 202 -8.05 15.97 21.28
N ASP A 203 -7.53 15.34 22.33
CA ASP A 203 -6.40 15.84 23.12
C ASP A 203 -5.07 15.55 22.46
N LEU A 204 -4.93 14.35 21.91
CA LEU A 204 -3.73 13.86 21.24
C LEU A 204 -4.11 13.23 19.90
N VAL A 205 -3.45 13.66 18.84
CA VAL A 205 -3.44 12.96 17.54
C VAL A 205 -2.06 12.36 17.37
N LEU A 206 -2.00 11.05 17.10
CA LEU A 206 -0.79 10.28 16.88
C LEU A 206 -0.70 9.87 15.42
N ALA A 207 0.49 9.87 14.84
CA ALA A 207 0.74 9.24 13.54
C ALA A 207 2.19 8.74 13.48
N SER A 208 2.38 7.50 13.03
CA SER A 208 3.70 6.87 12.97
C SER A 208 3.97 6.32 11.58
N ASN A 209 4.90 6.94 10.85
CA ASN A 209 5.26 6.62 9.48
C ASN A 209 4.06 6.57 8.51
N VAL A 210 3.19 7.57 8.60
CA VAL A 210 1.93 7.66 7.84
C VAL A 210 1.82 8.93 7.03
N LEU A 211 2.01 10.09 7.66
CA LEU A 211 1.68 11.36 7.00
C LEU A 211 2.60 11.67 5.82
N HIS A 212 3.81 11.11 5.82
CA HIS A 212 4.69 11.21 4.65
C HIS A 212 4.14 10.48 3.41
N ALA A 213 3.28 9.49 3.59
CA ALA A 213 2.69 8.72 2.48
C ALA A 213 1.46 9.37 1.84
N THR A 214 1.08 10.57 2.25
CA THR A 214 -0.07 11.31 1.73
C THR A 214 0.31 12.21 0.55
N GLU A 215 -0.66 12.57 -0.30
CA GLU A 215 -0.43 13.38 -1.51
C GLU A 215 0.04 14.80 -1.16
N ASP A 216 -0.59 15.44 -0.17
CA ASP A 216 -0.26 16.79 0.29
C ASP A 216 -0.19 16.83 1.83
N VAL A 217 1.05 16.92 2.34
CA VAL A 217 1.31 16.96 3.79
C VAL A 217 0.65 18.15 4.47
N LEU A 218 0.51 19.27 3.78
CA LEU A 218 -0.13 20.43 4.36
C LEU A 218 -1.64 20.23 4.56
N VAL A 219 -2.31 19.50 3.66
CA VAL A 219 -3.72 19.13 3.81
C VAL A 219 -3.90 18.19 4.99
N THR A 220 -3.09 17.16 5.10
CA THR A 220 -3.20 16.18 6.18
C THR A 220 -2.85 16.76 7.54
N LEU A 221 -1.84 17.64 7.63
CA LEU A 221 -1.54 18.39 8.87
C LEU A 221 -2.70 19.32 9.27
N GLN A 222 -3.39 19.93 8.28
CA GLN A 222 -4.58 20.73 8.56
C GLN A 222 -5.71 19.85 9.12
N HIS A 223 -5.93 18.66 8.59
CA HIS A 223 -6.94 17.73 9.10
C HIS A 223 -6.56 17.23 10.51
N CYS A 224 -5.32 16.86 10.76
CA CYS A 224 -4.86 16.53 12.12
C CYS A 224 -5.10 17.68 13.11
N LYS A 225 -4.82 18.92 12.68
CA LYS A 225 -5.08 20.10 13.51
C LYS A 225 -6.57 20.33 13.78
N GLN A 226 -7.44 20.04 12.79
CA GLN A 226 -8.90 20.17 12.96
C GLN A 226 -9.46 19.17 13.97
N LEU A 227 -8.88 17.99 14.14
CA LEU A 227 -9.28 17.03 15.18
C LEU A 227 -8.93 17.56 16.56
N LEU A 228 -7.78 18.25 16.70
CA LEU A 228 -7.23 18.68 17.97
C LEU A 228 -8.01 19.83 18.57
N ARG A 229 -8.28 19.74 19.86
CA ARG A 229 -8.72 20.89 20.66
C ARG A 229 -7.61 21.92 20.81
N ARG A 230 -7.95 23.10 21.34
CA ARG A 230 -6.95 24.10 21.72
C ARG A 230 -6.02 23.53 22.80
N GLY A 231 -4.72 23.62 22.58
CA GLY A 231 -3.70 23.06 23.47
C GLY A 231 -3.55 21.53 23.34
N GLY A 232 -4.26 20.89 22.39
CA GLY A 232 -4.04 19.49 22.05
C GLY A 232 -2.74 19.30 21.28
N LEU A 233 -2.17 18.10 21.33
CA LEU A 233 -0.87 17.79 20.73
C LEU A 233 -1.00 16.86 19.55
N LEU A 234 -0.29 17.19 18.48
CA LEU A 234 0.07 16.25 17.40
C LEU A 234 1.43 15.62 17.74
N VAL A 235 1.50 14.30 17.77
CA VAL A 235 2.73 13.55 18.03
C VAL A 235 3.00 12.64 16.85
N LEU A 236 4.06 12.92 16.12
CA LEU A 236 4.50 12.16 14.95
C LEU A 236 5.72 11.31 15.31
N ASN A 237 5.82 10.12 14.77
CA ASN A 237 7.04 9.33 14.70
C ASN A 237 7.33 9.04 13.25
N GLU A 238 8.29 9.72 12.66
CA GLU A 238 8.50 9.71 11.21
C GLU A 238 9.95 9.39 10.84
N THR A 239 10.10 8.66 9.74
CA THR A 239 11.38 8.51 9.06
C THR A 239 11.74 9.82 8.40
N THR A 240 12.92 10.37 8.71
CA THR A 240 13.34 11.72 8.30
C THR A 240 14.47 11.73 7.27
N HIS A 241 14.94 10.55 6.84
CA HIS A 241 15.98 10.40 5.85
C HIS A 241 15.61 9.36 4.78
N LYS A 242 15.97 9.65 3.54
CA LYS A 242 15.90 8.68 2.44
C LYS A 242 16.91 7.57 2.70
N THR A 243 16.47 6.32 2.59
CA THR A 243 17.33 5.14 2.66
C THR A 243 17.14 4.28 1.41
N ASP A 244 18.21 3.62 0.99
CA ASP A 244 18.16 2.66 -0.12
C ASP A 244 17.17 1.53 0.18
N PHE A 245 17.17 1.07 1.44
CA PHE A 245 16.22 0.06 1.90
C PHE A 245 14.76 0.46 1.61
N ALA A 246 14.35 1.67 2.00
CA ALA A 246 12.98 2.14 1.79
C ALA A 246 12.66 2.27 0.29
N THR A 247 13.60 2.79 -0.51
CA THR A 247 13.46 2.90 -1.97
C THR A 247 13.34 1.53 -2.63
N LEU A 248 14.17 0.56 -2.19
CA LEU A 248 14.23 -0.80 -2.74
C LEU A 248 13.09 -1.72 -2.26
N THR A 249 12.31 -1.32 -1.29
CA THR A 249 11.18 -2.11 -0.74
C THR A 249 9.86 -1.37 -0.90
N PHE A 250 9.56 -0.42 -0.05
CA PHE A 250 8.31 0.37 -0.10
C PHE A 250 8.19 1.23 -1.36
N GLY A 251 9.33 1.66 -1.92
CA GLY A 251 9.38 2.36 -3.21
C GLY A 251 8.83 1.56 -4.39
N LEU A 252 8.62 0.25 -4.26
CA LEU A 252 7.93 -0.57 -5.26
C LEU A 252 6.42 -0.27 -5.32
N THR A 253 5.85 0.26 -4.23
CA THR A 253 4.42 0.58 -4.18
C THR A 253 4.09 1.88 -4.91
N LYS A 254 2.93 1.94 -5.56
CA LYS A 254 2.44 3.15 -6.25
C LYS A 254 2.26 4.30 -5.26
N GLY A 255 1.78 4.00 -4.04
CA GLY A 255 1.53 4.98 -2.98
C GLY A 255 2.77 5.78 -2.55
N TRP A 256 3.96 5.17 -2.64
CA TRP A 256 5.23 5.84 -2.31
C TRP A 256 5.53 7.09 -3.17
N TRP A 257 4.94 7.20 -4.36
CA TRP A 257 5.23 8.24 -5.35
C TRP A 257 4.08 9.24 -5.54
N LEU A 258 3.06 9.21 -4.68
CA LEU A 258 1.88 10.09 -4.80
C LEU A 258 2.15 11.53 -4.38
N ALA A 259 3.17 11.76 -3.55
CA ALA A 259 3.47 13.07 -2.99
C ALA A 259 3.65 14.15 -4.07
N GLY A 260 2.86 15.23 -3.97
CA GLY A 260 2.81 16.35 -4.92
C GLY A 260 3.17 17.70 -4.33
N ASP A 261 3.53 17.77 -3.04
CA ASP A 261 3.94 19.00 -2.36
C ASP A 261 5.45 19.29 -2.46
N GLY A 262 5.88 20.46 -2.00
CA GLY A 262 7.27 20.93 -2.10
C GLY A 262 8.15 20.63 -0.88
N PHE A 263 7.69 19.83 0.09
CA PHE A 263 8.41 19.56 1.34
C PHE A 263 9.25 18.28 1.32
N ARG A 264 9.12 17.49 0.27
CA ARG A 264 9.69 16.13 0.20
C ARG A 264 11.18 16.14 -0.11
N ILE A 265 11.87 15.17 0.45
CA ILE A 265 13.24 14.87 0.06
C ILE A 265 13.21 14.41 -1.42
N PRO A 266 14.05 14.97 -2.30
CA PRO A 266 14.07 14.56 -3.70
C PRO A 266 14.17 13.05 -3.89
N GLY A 267 13.30 12.47 -4.72
CA GLY A 267 13.23 11.02 -4.96
C GLY A 267 12.70 10.19 -3.78
N SER A 268 11.90 10.81 -2.89
CA SER A 268 11.31 10.14 -1.73
C SER A 268 10.04 10.86 -1.28
N PRO A 269 9.05 10.19 -0.65
CA PRO A 269 7.90 10.85 -0.02
C PRO A 269 8.25 11.44 1.35
N LEU A 270 9.44 11.16 1.89
CA LEU A 270 9.84 11.53 3.24
C LEU A 270 10.15 13.03 3.35
N LEU A 271 10.04 13.56 4.57
CA LEU A 271 10.42 14.93 4.92
C LEU A 271 11.55 14.89 5.94
N ARG A 272 12.51 15.84 5.84
CA ARG A 272 13.47 16.06 6.93
C ARG A 272 12.78 16.60 8.17
N ALA A 273 13.37 16.45 9.34
CA ALA A 273 12.85 17.00 10.60
C ALA A 273 12.54 18.50 10.51
N ASN A 274 13.42 19.27 9.85
CA ASN A 274 13.22 20.71 9.65
C ASN A 274 12.06 21.01 8.67
N ASP A 275 11.82 20.17 7.66
CA ASP A 275 10.72 20.34 6.71
C ASP A 275 9.38 20.04 7.40
N TRP A 276 9.33 19.04 8.31
CA TRP A 276 8.18 18.80 9.18
C TRP A 276 7.87 20.01 10.05
N THR A 277 8.90 20.58 10.72
CA THR A 277 8.74 21.78 11.55
C THR A 277 8.21 22.96 10.75
N ALA A 278 8.74 23.18 9.54
CA ALA A 278 8.27 24.25 8.64
C ALA A 278 6.81 24.04 8.21
N ALA A 279 6.43 22.81 7.84
CA ALA A 279 5.07 22.46 7.45
C ALA A 279 4.07 22.66 8.60
N LEU A 280 4.42 22.24 9.82
CA LEU A 280 3.63 22.45 11.02
C LEU A 280 3.43 23.95 11.32
N GLN A 281 4.49 24.74 11.21
CA GLN A 281 4.42 26.19 11.42
C GLN A 281 3.51 26.86 10.38
N LEU A 282 3.59 26.46 9.11
CA LEU A 282 2.69 26.95 8.06
C LEU A 282 1.22 26.60 8.31
N ARG A 283 0.93 25.51 9.00
CA ARG A 283 -0.43 25.13 9.43
C ARG A 283 -0.84 25.74 10.75
N GLY A 284 0.00 26.62 11.32
CA GLY A 284 -0.31 27.42 12.53
C GLY A 284 -0.31 26.59 13.80
N PHE A 285 0.48 25.52 13.88
CA PHE A 285 0.87 24.97 15.17
C PHE A 285 1.77 25.98 15.89
N LYS A 286 1.62 26.12 17.23
CA LYS A 286 2.32 27.15 18.00
C LYS A 286 3.81 26.86 18.09
N GLU A 287 4.14 25.71 18.67
CA GLU A 287 5.50 25.22 18.88
C GLU A 287 5.61 23.81 18.43
N SER A 288 6.75 23.46 17.89
CA SER A 288 7.11 22.08 17.59
C SER A 288 8.47 21.74 18.19
N LYS A 289 8.60 20.53 18.72
CA LYS A 289 9.83 19.96 19.23
C LYS A 289 10.16 18.70 18.48
N VAL A 290 11.41 18.58 18.08
CA VAL A 290 11.98 17.37 17.50
C VAL A 290 12.71 16.63 18.62
N LEU A 291 12.42 15.35 18.78
CA LEU A 291 13.05 14.47 19.75
C LEU A 291 13.76 13.36 18.98
N THR A 292 15.04 13.17 19.25
CA THR A 292 15.90 12.17 18.64
C THR A 292 16.62 11.36 19.70
N SER A 293 17.30 10.29 19.33
CA SER A 293 18.11 9.52 20.26
C SER A 293 19.24 10.36 20.82
N GLU A 294 19.61 10.12 22.09
CA GLU A 294 20.64 10.89 22.77
C GLU A 294 21.97 10.87 22.00
N GLY A 295 22.54 12.05 21.80
CA GLY A 295 23.80 12.23 21.06
C GLY A 295 23.68 12.22 19.54
N VAL A 296 22.47 12.11 18.98
CA VAL A 296 22.21 12.21 17.55
C VAL A 296 21.77 13.62 17.20
N ASP A 297 22.42 14.23 16.20
CA ASP A 297 22.00 15.52 15.65
C ASP A 297 20.65 15.35 14.94
N ASP A 298 19.69 16.25 15.24
CA ASP A 298 18.35 16.23 14.64
C ASP A 298 18.38 16.23 13.12
N ALA A 299 19.37 16.89 12.52
CA ALA A 299 19.54 16.94 11.07
C ALA A 299 20.06 15.62 10.46
N ALA A 300 20.71 14.77 11.27
CA ALA A 300 21.29 13.50 10.86
C ALA A 300 20.49 12.29 11.33
N ALA A 301 19.45 12.49 12.16
CA ALA A 301 18.64 11.42 12.70
C ALA A 301 17.80 10.74 11.59
N LEU A 302 17.85 9.41 11.51
CA LEU A 302 17.06 8.63 10.55
C LEU A 302 15.55 8.69 10.88
N PHE A 303 15.22 8.84 12.15
CA PHE A 303 13.86 8.92 12.66
C PHE A 303 13.77 10.10 13.64
N ALA A 304 12.58 10.64 13.81
CA ALA A 304 12.31 11.66 14.81
C ALA A 304 10.90 11.53 15.38
N VAL A 305 10.76 11.74 16.70
CA VAL A 305 9.46 12.03 17.29
C VAL A 305 9.27 13.54 17.29
N ILE A 306 8.20 14.01 16.65
CA ILE A 306 7.91 15.44 16.49
C ILE A 306 6.62 15.74 17.23
N VAL A 307 6.67 16.68 18.17
CA VAL A 307 5.53 17.09 19.00
C VAL A 307 5.16 18.52 18.64
N ALA A 308 3.88 18.76 18.34
CA ALA A 308 3.40 20.09 17.99
C ALA A 308 2.08 20.44 18.70
N GLU A 309 1.98 21.64 19.27
CA GLU A 309 0.80 22.12 19.99
C GLU A 309 -0.17 22.87 19.05
N SER A 310 -1.45 22.48 19.07
CA SER A 310 -2.52 23.19 18.35
C SER A 310 -2.96 24.46 19.09
N ASP A 311 -3.05 25.58 18.36
CA ASP A 311 -3.67 26.82 18.86
C ASP A 311 -5.21 26.76 18.90
N GLY A 312 -5.81 25.68 18.36
CA GLY A 312 -7.26 25.48 18.25
C GLY A 312 -7.92 26.36 17.18
N VAL A 313 -7.12 27.03 16.34
CA VAL A 313 -7.63 27.89 15.26
C VAL A 313 -7.50 27.14 13.94
N PHE A 314 -8.61 26.87 13.30
CA PHE A 314 -8.67 26.30 11.94
C PHE A 314 -9.79 26.98 11.16
N SER A 315 -9.56 27.23 9.88
CA SER A 315 -10.62 27.76 9.01
C SER A 315 -11.62 26.65 8.72
N SER A 316 -12.89 26.97 8.89
CA SER A 316 -13.99 26.06 8.47
C SER A 316 -14.20 26.03 6.96
N ASP A 317 -13.44 26.83 6.22
CA ASP A 317 -13.50 26.89 4.76
C ASP A 317 -12.77 25.67 4.15
N GLU A 318 -13.53 24.63 3.95
CA GLU A 318 -13.18 23.56 2.99
C GLU A 318 -13.28 24.14 1.57
N ARG A 319 -12.37 25.04 1.20
CA ARG A 319 -12.14 25.30 -0.23
C ARG A 319 -11.51 24.03 -0.79
N ARG A 320 -12.38 23.20 -1.38
CA ARG A 320 -11.97 22.12 -2.27
C ARG A 320 -10.85 22.70 -3.16
N PRO A 321 -9.63 22.17 -3.14
CA PRO A 321 -8.66 22.54 -4.16
C PRO A 321 -9.33 22.27 -5.50
N GLU A 322 -9.44 23.27 -6.36
CA GLU A 322 -9.94 23.05 -7.71
C GLU A 322 -9.11 21.92 -8.32
N PRO A 323 -9.74 20.86 -8.84
CA PRO A 323 -9.00 19.76 -9.44
C PRO A 323 -8.13 20.38 -10.54
N ARG A 324 -6.81 20.28 -10.42
CA ARG A 324 -5.87 20.66 -11.48
C ARG A 324 -6.39 20.00 -12.74
N ARG A 325 -6.81 20.81 -13.72
CA ARG A 325 -7.30 20.36 -15.03
C ARG A 325 -6.25 19.40 -15.59
N LYS A 326 -6.57 18.11 -15.55
CA LYS A 326 -5.80 17.11 -16.33
C LYS A 326 -5.73 17.63 -17.76
N PRO A 327 -4.58 17.54 -18.42
CA PRO A 327 -4.49 17.95 -19.82
C PRO A 327 -5.58 17.20 -20.59
N LYS A 328 -6.36 17.93 -21.37
CA LYS A 328 -7.40 17.38 -22.25
C LYS A 328 -6.73 16.36 -23.16
N VAL A 329 -6.91 15.08 -22.82
CA VAL A 329 -6.70 14.02 -23.81
C VAL A 329 -7.80 14.23 -24.84
N THR A 330 -7.40 14.59 -26.04
CA THR A 330 -8.31 14.71 -27.19
C THR A 330 -8.89 13.31 -27.41
N GLN A 331 -10.15 13.14 -27.02
CA GLN A 331 -10.90 11.93 -27.35
C GLN A 331 -10.99 11.84 -28.86
N LEU A 332 -10.31 10.85 -29.42
CA LEU A 332 -10.60 10.38 -30.78
C LEU A 332 -12.03 9.84 -30.77
N ALA A 333 -12.81 10.29 -31.73
CA ALA A 333 -14.20 9.86 -31.89
C ALA A 333 -14.32 8.34 -31.95
N PRO A 334 -15.33 7.73 -31.28
CA PRO A 334 -15.52 6.30 -31.33
C PRO A 334 -15.82 5.85 -32.77
N VAL A 335 -15.01 4.91 -33.24
CA VAL A 335 -15.30 4.19 -34.47
C VAL A 335 -16.50 3.28 -34.18
N VAL A 336 -17.63 3.60 -34.81
CA VAL A 336 -18.85 2.78 -34.75
C VAL A 336 -18.58 1.52 -35.57
N ILE A 337 -18.36 0.41 -34.89
CA ILE A 337 -18.38 -0.92 -35.50
C ILE A 337 -19.85 -1.36 -35.54
N PRO A 338 -20.41 -1.76 -36.68
CA PRO A 338 -21.77 -2.27 -36.73
C PRO A 338 -21.88 -3.57 -35.93
N THR A 339 -22.67 -3.55 -34.88
CA THR A 339 -23.02 -4.75 -34.09
C THR A 339 -23.98 -5.60 -34.93
N GLU A 340 -23.50 -6.73 -35.43
CA GLU A 340 -24.38 -7.80 -35.90
C GLU A 340 -25.16 -8.35 -34.71
N THR A 341 -26.46 -8.32 -34.80
CA THR A 341 -27.43 -8.84 -33.83
C THR A 341 -27.29 -10.37 -33.74
N VAL A 342 -26.70 -10.85 -32.65
CA VAL A 342 -26.77 -12.24 -32.24
C VAL A 342 -28.15 -12.48 -31.60
N PRO A 343 -28.88 -13.58 -31.93
CA PRO A 343 -30.20 -13.86 -31.41
C PRO A 343 -30.15 -14.09 -29.89
N GLN A 344 -30.91 -13.28 -29.16
CA GLN A 344 -31.11 -13.42 -27.71
C GLN A 344 -31.78 -14.76 -27.38
N ALA A 345 -31.05 -15.68 -26.75
CA ALA A 345 -31.63 -16.80 -26.02
C ALA A 345 -32.39 -16.22 -24.80
N ARG A 346 -33.61 -16.66 -24.58
CA ARG A 346 -34.46 -16.25 -23.45
C ARG A 346 -33.78 -16.63 -22.12
N ILE A 347 -33.19 -15.66 -21.46
CA ILE A 347 -32.71 -15.76 -20.08
C ILE A 347 -33.93 -15.57 -19.21
N VAL A 348 -34.20 -16.48 -18.29
CA VAL A 348 -35.12 -16.28 -17.18
C VAL A 348 -34.54 -15.15 -16.36
N ASP A 349 -35.08 -13.96 -16.55
CA ASP A 349 -34.85 -12.70 -15.86
C ASP A 349 -33.38 -12.38 -15.49
N ALA A 350 -32.64 -11.79 -16.44
CA ALA A 350 -31.26 -11.33 -16.24
C ALA A 350 -31.10 -10.39 -15.02
N ALA A 351 -32.18 -9.68 -14.66
CA ALA A 351 -32.20 -8.79 -13.50
C ALA A 351 -32.17 -9.61 -12.18
N SER A 352 -32.87 -10.75 -12.12
CA SER A 352 -32.84 -11.63 -10.95
C SER A 352 -31.47 -12.29 -10.76
N LEU A 353 -30.80 -12.73 -11.84
CA LEU A 353 -29.43 -13.25 -11.76
C LEU A 353 -28.46 -12.18 -11.25
N LYS A 354 -28.51 -10.99 -11.83
CA LYS A 354 -27.67 -9.86 -11.38
C LYS A 354 -27.89 -9.54 -9.90
N SER A 355 -29.14 -9.50 -9.46
CA SER A 355 -29.45 -9.25 -8.05
C SER A 355 -28.86 -10.31 -7.13
N LYS A 356 -28.90 -11.60 -7.54
CA LYS A 356 -28.30 -12.69 -6.76
C LYS A 356 -26.77 -12.63 -6.74
N VAL A 357 -26.12 -12.33 -7.87
CA VAL A 357 -24.67 -12.11 -7.92
C VAL A 357 -24.25 -10.97 -6.99
N ILE A 358 -25.00 -9.85 -6.98
CA ILE A 358 -24.73 -8.73 -6.08
C ILE A 358 -24.91 -9.15 -4.61
N GLU A 359 -25.94 -9.92 -4.27
CA GLU A 359 -26.20 -10.40 -2.91
C GLU A 359 -25.03 -11.27 -2.41
N GLU A 360 -24.56 -12.20 -3.21
CA GLU A 360 -23.41 -13.05 -2.86
C GLU A 360 -22.10 -12.25 -2.78
N LEU A 361 -21.86 -11.30 -3.70
CA LEU A 361 -20.75 -10.38 -3.60
C LEU A 361 -20.80 -9.57 -2.32
N GLN A 362 -21.97 -9.00 -1.97
CA GLN A 362 -22.14 -8.30 -0.68
C GLN A 362 -21.79 -9.23 0.50
N GLY A 363 -22.14 -10.52 0.44
CA GLY A 363 -21.78 -11.51 1.45
C GLY A 363 -20.27 -11.70 1.58
N VAL A 364 -19.56 -11.85 0.44
CA VAL A 364 -18.10 -11.99 0.41
C VAL A 364 -17.42 -10.72 0.94
N PHE A 365 -17.85 -9.55 0.48
CA PHE A 365 -17.30 -8.26 0.90
C PHE A 365 -17.59 -7.98 2.39
N ALA A 366 -18.82 -8.23 2.86
CA ALA A 366 -19.18 -8.06 4.27
C ALA A 366 -18.33 -8.94 5.20
N GLN A 367 -18.03 -10.16 4.78
CA GLN A 367 -17.19 -11.08 5.53
C GLN A 367 -15.73 -10.61 5.60
N VAL A 368 -15.17 -10.11 4.49
CA VAL A 368 -13.79 -9.62 4.46
C VAL A 368 -13.65 -8.31 5.23
N LEU A 369 -14.59 -7.39 5.03
CA LEU A 369 -14.59 -6.06 5.65
C LEU A 369 -15.11 -6.06 7.10
N ARG A 370 -15.70 -7.18 7.58
CA ARG A 370 -16.36 -7.30 8.89
C ARG A 370 -17.43 -6.22 9.14
N ILE A 371 -18.12 -5.81 8.08
CA ILE A 371 -19.22 -4.83 8.17
C ILE A 371 -20.57 -5.49 7.87
N LYS A 372 -21.66 -4.84 8.28
CA LYS A 372 -23.01 -5.33 7.98
C LYS A 372 -23.31 -5.22 6.48
N ILE A 373 -23.98 -6.22 5.91
CA ILE A 373 -24.32 -6.28 4.48
C ILE A 373 -25.11 -5.05 4.03
N ASP A 374 -25.99 -4.51 4.88
CA ASP A 374 -26.81 -3.33 4.60
C ASP A 374 -25.99 -2.02 4.43
N ARG A 375 -24.75 -1.99 4.89
CA ARG A 375 -23.81 -0.88 4.62
C ARG A 375 -23.18 -0.94 3.23
N LEU A 376 -23.17 -2.08 2.56
CA LEU A 376 -22.59 -2.25 1.23
C LEU A 376 -23.58 -1.82 0.14
N ILE A 377 -23.54 -0.56 -0.22
CA ILE A 377 -24.39 -0.01 -1.29
C ILE A 377 -23.80 -0.42 -2.65
N PRO A 378 -24.53 -1.18 -3.51
CA PRO A 378 -23.98 -1.74 -4.75
C PRO A 378 -23.45 -0.71 -5.76
N THR A 379 -23.90 0.53 -5.67
CA THR A 379 -23.52 1.64 -6.54
C THR A 379 -22.43 2.55 -5.96
N ALA A 380 -22.06 2.36 -4.69
CA ALA A 380 -20.99 3.13 -4.07
C ALA A 380 -19.60 2.63 -4.49
N SER A 381 -18.62 3.53 -4.56
CA SER A 381 -17.23 3.16 -4.85
C SER A 381 -16.62 2.33 -3.71
N PHE A 382 -15.76 1.39 -4.04
CA PHE A 382 -15.03 0.56 -3.09
C PHE A 382 -14.20 1.38 -2.10
N ASP A 383 -13.65 2.52 -2.52
CA ASP A 383 -12.92 3.44 -1.63
C ASP A 383 -13.77 3.92 -0.44
N SER A 384 -15.11 4.06 -0.63
CA SER A 384 -16.02 4.47 0.45
C SER A 384 -16.21 3.43 1.54
N PHE A 385 -15.76 2.19 1.31
CA PHE A 385 -15.81 1.07 2.24
C PHE A 385 -14.44 0.72 2.84
N GLY A 386 -13.40 1.52 2.56
CA GLY A 386 -12.03 1.24 3.00
C GLY A 386 -11.40 0.05 2.28
N ILE A 387 -11.80 -0.20 1.02
CA ILE A 387 -11.21 -1.26 0.19
C ILE A 387 -9.93 -0.71 -0.43
N ASP A 388 -8.82 -1.15 0.10
CA ASP A 388 -7.47 -0.89 -0.37
C ASP A 388 -6.88 -2.09 -1.13
N SER A 389 -5.62 -1.98 -1.57
CA SER A 389 -4.95 -3.05 -2.30
C SER A 389 -4.84 -4.36 -1.51
N LEU A 390 -4.82 -4.33 -0.17
CA LEU A 390 -4.77 -5.55 0.65
C LEU A 390 -6.13 -6.25 0.69
N VAL A 391 -7.20 -5.46 0.86
CA VAL A 391 -8.58 -5.94 0.80
C VAL A 391 -8.86 -6.52 -0.58
N VAL A 392 -8.42 -5.84 -1.66
CA VAL A 392 -8.54 -6.32 -3.05
C VAL A 392 -7.93 -7.71 -3.22
N VAL A 393 -6.70 -7.94 -2.73
CA VAL A 393 -6.06 -9.27 -2.79
C VAL A 393 -6.89 -10.31 -2.06
N THR A 394 -7.37 -10.00 -0.86
CA THR A 394 -8.17 -10.92 -0.04
C THR A 394 -9.52 -11.25 -0.69
N ILE A 395 -10.19 -10.26 -1.27
CA ILE A 395 -11.45 -10.46 -1.99
C ILE A 395 -11.24 -11.28 -3.25
N ASN A 396 -10.19 -10.96 -4.06
CA ASN A 396 -9.86 -11.72 -5.25
C ASN A 396 -9.64 -13.20 -4.92
N GLN A 397 -8.86 -13.54 -3.90
CA GLN A 397 -8.64 -14.93 -3.47
C GLN A 397 -9.95 -15.65 -3.10
N LYS A 398 -10.89 -14.96 -2.43
CA LYS A 398 -12.20 -15.55 -2.12
C LYS A 398 -13.05 -15.76 -3.37
N LEU A 399 -13.00 -14.86 -4.33
CA LEU A 399 -13.70 -14.98 -5.61
C LEU A 399 -13.06 -16.08 -6.49
N GLU A 400 -11.74 -16.20 -6.48
CA GLU A 400 -11.01 -17.25 -7.19
C GLU A 400 -11.35 -18.66 -6.70
N ALA A 401 -11.74 -18.81 -5.44
CA ALA A 401 -12.22 -20.08 -4.92
C ALA A 401 -13.52 -20.56 -5.63
N ALA A 402 -14.33 -19.63 -6.12
CA ALA A 402 -15.59 -19.93 -6.85
C ALA A 402 -15.41 -19.91 -8.37
N PHE A 403 -14.57 -19.02 -8.89
CA PHE A 403 -14.46 -18.72 -10.32
C PHE A 403 -13.16 -19.21 -10.97
N GLY A 404 -12.17 -19.69 -10.19
CA GLY A 404 -10.82 -19.94 -10.68
C GLY A 404 -10.02 -18.65 -10.84
N VAL A 405 -8.94 -18.68 -11.62
CA VAL A 405 -8.04 -17.52 -11.79
C VAL A 405 -8.79 -16.32 -12.37
N LEU A 406 -8.77 -15.21 -11.67
CA LEU A 406 -9.37 -13.93 -12.06
C LEU A 406 -8.28 -12.91 -12.43
N PRO A 407 -8.58 -11.92 -13.28
CA PRO A 407 -7.65 -10.82 -13.53
C PRO A 407 -7.29 -10.08 -12.22
N VAL A 408 -6.02 -9.89 -11.97
CA VAL A 408 -5.52 -9.17 -10.77
C VAL A 408 -6.05 -7.73 -10.72
N THR A 409 -6.32 -7.14 -11.89
CA THR A 409 -6.85 -5.78 -12.03
C THR A 409 -8.37 -5.68 -11.88
N LEU A 410 -9.07 -6.81 -11.73
CA LEU A 410 -10.54 -6.88 -11.79
C LEU A 410 -11.23 -5.86 -10.87
N LEU A 411 -10.85 -5.80 -9.60
CA LEU A 411 -11.45 -4.88 -8.63
C LEU A 411 -10.96 -3.43 -8.77
N PHE A 412 -9.86 -3.19 -9.50
CA PHE A 412 -9.39 -1.85 -9.85
C PHE A 412 -10.12 -1.30 -11.07
N GLU A 413 -10.50 -2.16 -12.02
CA GLU A 413 -11.25 -1.79 -13.23
C GLU A 413 -12.75 -1.62 -12.94
N HIS A 414 -13.28 -2.43 -12.00
CA HIS A 414 -14.70 -2.45 -11.61
C HIS A 414 -14.85 -2.07 -10.14
N GLN A 415 -14.89 -0.77 -9.89
CA GLN A 415 -14.83 -0.21 -8.53
C GLN A 415 -16.18 -0.15 -7.79
N ARG A 416 -17.19 -0.86 -8.27
CA ARG A 416 -18.52 -0.96 -7.65
C ARG A 416 -19.05 -2.39 -7.77
N LEU A 417 -19.84 -2.83 -6.78
CA LEU A 417 -20.42 -4.18 -6.77
C LEU A 417 -21.29 -4.46 -8.01
N ASN A 418 -22.04 -3.47 -8.48
CA ASN A 418 -22.88 -3.62 -9.68
C ASN A 418 -22.05 -3.77 -10.97
N GLU A 419 -20.90 -3.10 -11.08
CA GLU A 419 -19.97 -3.21 -12.20
C GLU A 419 -19.25 -4.56 -12.19
N LEU A 420 -18.80 -4.99 -11.01
CA LEU A 420 -18.20 -6.30 -10.80
C LEU A 420 -19.17 -7.44 -11.12
N ALA A 421 -20.43 -7.30 -10.71
CA ALA A 421 -21.47 -8.27 -11.03
C ALA A 421 -21.71 -8.38 -12.56
N ASP A 422 -21.76 -7.25 -13.26
CA ASP A 422 -21.91 -7.23 -14.71
C ASP A 422 -20.74 -7.95 -15.40
N TRP A 423 -19.51 -7.70 -14.93
CA TRP A 423 -18.33 -8.36 -15.48
C TRP A 423 -18.33 -9.87 -15.22
N LEU A 424 -18.66 -10.31 -14.00
CA LEU A 424 -18.75 -11.74 -13.67
C LEU A 424 -19.79 -12.46 -14.54
N ILE A 425 -20.97 -11.86 -14.72
CA ILE A 425 -22.03 -12.41 -15.56
C ILE A 425 -21.59 -12.54 -17.04
N ALA A 426 -20.81 -11.57 -17.52
CA ALA A 426 -20.36 -11.54 -18.90
C ALA A 426 -19.17 -12.49 -19.19
N ASN A 427 -18.32 -12.78 -18.18
CA ASN A 427 -17.04 -13.44 -18.39
C ASN A 427 -16.94 -14.83 -17.73
N GLN A 428 -17.89 -15.23 -16.86
CA GLN A 428 -17.86 -16.51 -16.17
C GLN A 428 -18.85 -17.51 -16.80
N THR A 429 -18.58 -18.81 -16.61
CA THR A 429 -19.47 -19.84 -17.15
C THR A 429 -20.79 -19.95 -16.36
N PRO A 430 -21.89 -20.40 -16.99
CA PRO A 430 -23.16 -20.62 -16.28
C PRO A 430 -23.01 -21.53 -15.05
N GLU A 431 -22.16 -22.56 -15.13
CA GLU A 431 -21.92 -23.51 -14.05
C GLU A 431 -21.24 -22.83 -12.84
N GLN A 432 -20.28 -21.94 -13.09
CA GLN A 432 -19.60 -21.17 -12.05
C GLN A 432 -20.57 -20.18 -11.38
N LEU A 433 -21.40 -19.50 -12.17
CA LEU A 433 -22.42 -18.58 -11.66
C LEU A 433 -23.48 -19.31 -10.83
N VAL A 434 -23.90 -20.51 -11.24
CA VAL A 434 -24.83 -21.36 -10.46
C VAL A 434 -24.17 -21.80 -9.15
N THR A 435 -22.91 -22.19 -9.19
CA THR A 435 -22.17 -22.61 -8.00
C THR A 435 -22.04 -21.47 -7.01
N PHE A 436 -21.74 -20.26 -7.50
CA PHE A 436 -21.56 -19.06 -6.67
C PHE A 436 -22.88 -18.54 -6.06
N THR A 437 -23.94 -18.50 -6.88
CA THR A 437 -25.23 -17.89 -6.47
C THR A 437 -26.25 -18.86 -5.94
N GLY A 438 -26.06 -20.17 -6.15
CA GLY A 438 -27.11 -21.17 -5.93
C GLY A 438 -28.35 -21.00 -6.82
N PHE A 439 -28.31 -20.05 -7.79
CA PHE A 439 -29.44 -19.71 -8.63
C PHE A 439 -29.45 -20.59 -9.89
N PRO A 440 -30.52 -21.37 -10.15
CA PRO A 440 -30.56 -22.26 -11.31
C PRO A 440 -30.62 -21.45 -12.62
N ILE A 441 -29.58 -21.60 -13.44
CA ILE A 441 -29.53 -21.06 -14.81
C ILE A 441 -29.85 -22.22 -15.73
N GLU A 442 -30.99 -22.19 -16.45
CA GLU A 442 -31.29 -23.23 -17.45
C GLU A 442 -30.24 -23.20 -18.57
N SER A 443 -29.36 -24.22 -18.60
CA SER A 443 -28.29 -24.32 -19.58
C SER A 443 -28.87 -24.59 -20.95
N SER A 444 -28.69 -23.66 -21.89
CA SER A 444 -28.98 -23.85 -23.32
C SER A 444 -28.02 -24.86 -24.02
N ALA A 445 -27.57 -25.88 -23.30
CA ALA A 445 -26.64 -26.88 -23.82
C ALA A 445 -27.24 -27.80 -24.91
N ARG A 446 -28.46 -27.56 -25.35
CA ARG A 446 -29.10 -28.38 -26.42
C ARG A 446 -29.15 -27.75 -27.81
N LEU A 447 -28.72 -26.51 -28.02
CA LEU A 447 -28.80 -25.84 -29.34
C LEU A 447 -27.46 -25.68 -30.09
N ALA A 448 -26.32 -25.98 -29.48
CA ALA A 448 -25.00 -25.84 -30.10
C ALA A 448 -24.59 -27.09 -30.96
N ALA A 449 -25.44 -28.11 -31.07
CA ALA A 449 -25.10 -29.32 -31.81
C ALA A 449 -25.58 -29.36 -33.30
N GLN A 450 -26.19 -28.29 -33.79
CA GLN A 450 -26.81 -28.33 -35.14
C GLN A 450 -26.46 -27.20 -36.10
N THR A 451 -25.32 -26.50 -36.00
CA THR A 451 -24.86 -25.68 -37.14
C THR A 451 -23.32 -25.60 -37.16
N ARG A 452 -22.73 -26.49 -37.94
CA ARG A 452 -21.36 -26.36 -38.42
C ARG A 452 -21.43 -25.99 -39.90
N PRO A 453 -21.00 -24.81 -40.33
CA PRO A 453 -20.70 -24.54 -41.74
C PRO A 453 -19.25 -24.90 -42.07
N PRO A 454 -18.94 -25.15 -43.35
CA PRO A 454 -17.72 -25.82 -43.75
C PRO A 454 -16.53 -24.90 -43.95
N ASP A 455 -15.37 -25.55 -43.84
CA ASP A 455 -14.02 -25.17 -44.24
C ASP A 455 -13.88 -23.98 -45.22
N THR A 456 -13.04 -23.04 -44.84
CA THR A 456 -12.31 -22.21 -45.80
C THR A 456 -10.86 -22.01 -45.37
N SER A 457 -10.01 -22.29 -46.29
CA SER A 457 -8.56 -22.27 -46.47
C SER A 457 -7.71 -21.24 -45.72
N PRO A 458 -6.41 -21.51 -45.54
CA PRO A 458 -5.55 -20.82 -44.59
C PRO A 458 -5.05 -19.47 -45.08
N ALA A 459 -5.02 -18.51 -44.21
CA ALA A 459 -4.34 -17.22 -44.39
C ALA A 459 -2.82 -17.37 -44.27
N ALA A 460 -2.09 -16.56 -45.03
CA ALA A 460 -0.65 -16.58 -45.17
C ALA A 460 0.12 -16.28 -43.86
N PRO A 461 1.34 -16.77 -43.70
CA PRO A 461 2.09 -16.65 -42.48
C PRO A 461 2.64 -15.22 -42.27
N VAL A 462 2.50 -14.74 -41.05
CA VAL A 462 3.16 -13.52 -40.54
C VAL A 462 4.66 -13.81 -40.35
N PRO A 463 5.58 -12.92 -40.73
CA PRO A 463 7.02 -13.14 -40.56
C PRO A 463 7.39 -13.18 -39.05
N PRO A 464 8.42 -13.98 -38.69
CA PRO A 464 8.82 -14.14 -37.29
C PRO A 464 9.47 -12.86 -36.70
N PRO A 465 9.31 -12.62 -35.39
CA PRO A 465 10.04 -11.57 -34.69
C PRO A 465 11.54 -11.85 -34.63
N GLY A 466 12.35 -10.80 -34.53
CA GLY A 466 13.79 -10.87 -34.63
C GLY A 466 14.50 -11.73 -33.57
N ASP A 467 15.75 -12.10 -33.86
CA ASP A 467 16.58 -13.08 -33.14
C ASP A 467 16.80 -12.84 -31.63
N ASP A 468 16.54 -11.62 -31.12
CA ASP A 468 16.75 -11.28 -29.70
C ASP A 468 15.77 -12.02 -28.74
N ASP A 469 14.58 -12.38 -29.23
CA ASP A 469 13.57 -13.10 -28.45
C ASP A 469 13.88 -14.62 -28.32
N ALA A 470 14.70 -15.16 -29.20
CA ALA A 470 15.13 -16.56 -29.14
C ALA A 470 16.21 -16.80 -28.08
N LEU A 471 17.08 -15.81 -27.85
CA LEU A 471 18.13 -15.87 -26.81
C LEU A 471 17.53 -15.85 -25.40
N LEU A 472 16.50 -15.03 -25.18
CA LEU A 472 15.85 -14.91 -23.87
C LEU A 472 15.05 -16.17 -23.49
N ARG A 473 14.41 -16.85 -24.46
CA ARG A 473 13.69 -18.12 -24.21
C ARG A 473 14.62 -19.30 -23.91
N GLY A 474 15.88 -19.23 -24.36
CA GLY A 474 16.89 -20.25 -24.08
C GLY A 474 17.35 -20.26 -22.63
N ILE A 475 17.41 -19.10 -21.99
CA ILE A 475 17.90 -18.94 -20.62
C ILE A 475 16.95 -19.55 -19.59
N ASP A 476 15.63 -19.42 -19.77
CA ASP A 476 14.61 -19.95 -18.85
C ASP A 476 14.51 -21.49 -18.82
N SER A 477 15.10 -22.16 -19.82
CA SER A 477 15.12 -23.64 -19.93
C SER A 477 16.47 -24.28 -19.59
N MET A 478 17.49 -23.46 -19.27
CA MET A 478 18.84 -23.92 -18.94
C MET A 478 18.93 -24.45 -17.51
N ASN A 479 19.58 -25.57 -17.33
CA ASN A 479 19.97 -26.04 -16.01
C ASN A 479 21.22 -25.28 -15.49
N GLU A 480 21.51 -25.41 -14.20
CA GLU A 480 22.57 -24.65 -13.49
C GLU A 480 23.97 -24.79 -14.17
N SER A 481 24.26 -25.97 -14.76
CA SER A 481 25.55 -26.24 -15.45
C SER A 481 25.63 -25.58 -16.83
N GLU A 482 24.48 -25.44 -17.51
CA GLU A 482 24.38 -24.76 -18.82
C GLU A 482 24.44 -23.25 -18.66
N LEU A 483 23.89 -22.71 -17.57
CA LEU A 483 23.96 -21.29 -17.20
C LEU A 483 25.40 -20.91 -16.84
N ASP A 484 26.11 -21.71 -16.05
CA ASP A 484 27.51 -21.51 -15.72
C ASP A 484 28.41 -21.53 -16.96
N ALA A 485 28.13 -22.42 -17.92
CA ALA A 485 28.85 -22.48 -19.19
C ALA A 485 28.62 -21.26 -20.08
N LEU A 486 27.40 -20.71 -20.08
CA LEU A 486 27.05 -19.50 -20.82
C LEU A 486 27.72 -18.26 -20.18
N ILE A 487 27.72 -18.17 -18.88
CA ILE A 487 28.41 -17.10 -18.11
C ILE A 487 29.91 -17.14 -18.40
N ALA A 488 30.55 -18.31 -18.32
CA ALA A 488 31.97 -18.47 -18.62
C ALA A 488 32.32 -18.11 -20.07
N LYS A 489 31.41 -18.35 -21.03
CA LYS A 489 31.56 -17.97 -22.42
C LYS A 489 31.47 -16.45 -22.60
N LEU A 490 30.50 -15.79 -21.97
CA LEU A 490 30.36 -14.32 -22.01
C LEU A 490 31.53 -13.60 -21.32
N GLU A 491 32.03 -14.14 -20.21
CA GLU A 491 33.23 -13.63 -19.54
C GLU A 491 34.47 -13.70 -20.44
N LYS A 492 34.57 -14.75 -21.25
CA LYS A 492 35.70 -14.92 -22.17
C LYS A 492 35.61 -14.00 -23.40
N GLU A 493 34.40 -13.71 -23.87
CA GLU A 493 34.14 -12.75 -24.97
C GLU A 493 34.40 -11.31 -24.53
N VAL A 494 34.08 -10.96 -23.27
CA VAL A 494 34.35 -9.65 -22.67
C VAL A 494 35.85 -9.44 -22.40
N GLN A 495 36.63 -10.52 -22.14
CA GLN A 495 38.09 -10.41 -21.98
C GLN A 495 38.87 -10.29 -23.32
N LEU A 496 38.19 -10.50 -24.45
CA LEU A 496 38.76 -10.45 -25.79
C LEU A 496 38.35 -9.20 -26.58
N SER A 497 37.45 -8.37 -26.02
CA SER A 497 37.06 -7.05 -26.52
C SER A 497 37.65 -5.93 -25.67
#